data_9eda90f1bb8d341f303906db96a68c3c
#
_entry.id   9eda90f1bb8d341f303906db96a68c3c
#
_cell.length_a   1.000
_cell.length_b   1.000
_cell.length_c   1.000
_cell.angle_alpha   90.00
_cell.angle_beta   90.00
_cell.angle_gamma   90.00
#
_symmetry.space_group_name_H-M   'P 1'
#
loop_
_entity.id
_entity.type
_entity.pdbx_description
1 polymer ?
#
loop_
_entity_poly.entity_id
_entity_poly.type
_entity_poly.pdbx_seq_one_letter_code
_entity_poly.pdbx_strand_id
1 'polypeptide(L)'
;MVNGRRILLIDDDENITETLILALEAEGFIVDSAKTGKEAIAKSFENFYNLAVVDWRLPDIDGTKLLGELKQTTPKMAKIMLTGFPSMGNAIDAVNNRADAFLVKPVLFEKLLETINGLLAQQESAVEYNEEKMTSFIETRVKMLTKKTPKQ
;
A
#
# COMPACT_ATOMS: atom_id res chain seq x y z
N MET A 1 6.35 14.28 -7.03
CA MET A 1 5.17 14.02 -7.84
C MET A 1 4.91 12.53 -7.92
N VAL A 2 3.67 12.13 -7.67
CA VAL A 2 3.30 10.73 -7.53
C VAL A 2 2.65 10.14 -8.78
N ASN A 3 2.96 10.69 -9.93
CA ASN A 3 2.39 10.25 -11.20
C ASN A 3 2.60 8.77 -11.44
N GLY A 4 1.52 8.08 -11.84
CA GLY A 4 1.55 6.68 -12.17
C GLY A 4 1.48 5.72 -10.98
N ARG A 5 1.43 6.22 -9.75
CA ARG A 5 1.22 5.36 -8.58
C ARG A 5 -0.22 4.87 -8.56
N ARG A 6 -0.38 3.59 -8.30
CA ARG A 6 -1.69 2.93 -8.36
C ARG A 6 -2.24 2.66 -6.97
N ILE A 7 -3.50 3.06 -6.79
CA ILE A 7 -4.24 2.90 -5.53
C ILE A 7 -5.48 2.04 -5.77
N LEU A 8 -5.72 1.08 -4.89
CA LEU A 8 -6.96 0.31 -4.86
C LEU A 8 -7.83 0.81 -3.72
N LEU A 9 -9.00 1.37 -4.04
CA LEU A 9 -9.99 1.80 -3.07
C LEU A 9 -11.00 0.68 -2.85
N ILE A 10 -11.14 0.23 -1.63
CA ILE A 10 -12.02 -0.89 -1.30
C ILE A 10 -13.09 -0.39 -0.33
N ASP A 11 -14.27 -0.12 -0.85
CA ASP A 11 -15.42 0.41 -0.11
C ASP A 11 -16.68 0.12 -0.89
N ASP A 12 -17.74 -0.31 -0.22
CA ASP A 12 -19.03 -0.59 -0.85
C ASP A 12 -19.90 0.66 -1.07
N ASP A 13 -19.52 1.81 -0.52
CA ASP A 13 -20.23 3.07 -0.72
C ASP A 13 -19.76 3.75 -2.01
N GLU A 14 -20.60 3.66 -3.06
CA GLU A 14 -20.28 4.21 -4.37
C GLU A 14 -20.07 5.72 -4.39
N ASN A 15 -20.86 6.46 -3.60
CA ASN A 15 -20.77 7.93 -3.56
C ASN A 15 -19.44 8.39 -3.00
N ILE A 16 -19.00 7.76 -1.90
CA ILE A 16 -17.69 8.05 -1.28
C ILE A 16 -16.58 7.67 -2.24
N THR A 17 -16.67 6.49 -2.84
CA THR A 17 -15.66 5.97 -3.77
C THR A 17 -15.49 6.88 -4.98
N GLU A 18 -16.57 7.29 -5.63
CA GLU A 18 -16.52 8.17 -6.79
C GLU A 18 -15.84 9.50 -6.47
N THR A 19 -16.21 10.09 -5.33
CA THR A 19 -15.62 11.35 -4.88
C THR A 19 -14.13 11.22 -4.64
N LEU A 20 -13.72 10.16 -3.94
CA LEU A 20 -12.31 9.91 -3.66
C LEU A 20 -11.50 9.59 -4.92
N ILE A 21 -12.07 8.84 -5.86
CA ILE A 21 -11.41 8.57 -7.15
C ILE A 21 -11.09 9.87 -7.87
N LEU A 22 -12.07 10.74 -8.02
CA LEU A 22 -11.88 12.02 -8.69
C LEU A 22 -10.80 12.87 -8.02
N ALA A 23 -10.84 12.94 -6.69
CA ALA A 23 -9.88 13.72 -5.93
C ALA A 23 -8.45 13.15 -6.04
N LEU A 24 -8.31 11.83 -5.96
CA LEU A 24 -7.00 11.18 -6.06
C LEU A 24 -6.45 11.22 -7.49
N GLU A 25 -7.30 11.06 -8.48
CA GLU A 25 -6.87 11.18 -9.89
C GLU A 25 -6.39 12.59 -10.20
N ALA A 26 -7.02 13.60 -9.60
CA ALA A 26 -6.57 15.01 -9.73
C ALA A 26 -5.15 15.20 -9.15
N GLU A 27 -4.73 14.36 -8.20
CA GLU A 27 -3.39 14.39 -7.64
C GLU A 27 -2.37 13.55 -8.44
N GLY A 28 -2.80 12.92 -9.52
CA GLY A 28 -1.92 12.15 -10.41
C GLY A 28 -1.90 10.65 -10.15
N PHE A 29 -2.74 10.13 -9.26
CA PHE A 29 -2.82 8.69 -9.00
C PHE A 29 -3.66 7.99 -10.08
N ILE A 30 -3.36 6.72 -10.28
CA ILE A 30 -4.21 5.81 -11.03
C ILE A 30 -5.02 5.04 -10.00
N VAL A 31 -6.34 5.11 -10.06
CA VAL A 31 -7.20 4.57 -9.01
C VAL A 31 -8.18 3.54 -9.58
N ASP A 32 -8.14 2.35 -9.01
CA ASP A 32 -9.17 1.32 -9.23
C ASP A 32 -9.97 1.17 -7.95
N SER A 33 -11.21 0.70 -8.06
CA SER A 33 -12.07 0.48 -6.90
C SER A 33 -12.60 -0.94 -6.86
N ALA A 34 -12.93 -1.40 -5.66
CA ALA A 34 -13.60 -2.67 -5.42
C ALA A 34 -14.68 -2.47 -4.37
N LYS A 35 -15.84 -3.08 -4.56
CA LYS A 35 -16.99 -2.95 -3.65
C LYS A 35 -17.03 -4.07 -2.62
N THR A 36 -16.31 -5.15 -2.86
CA THR A 36 -16.28 -6.32 -2.00
C THR A 36 -14.84 -6.77 -1.79
N GLY A 37 -14.62 -7.56 -0.74
CA GLY A 37 -13.32 -8.15 -0.50
C GLY A 37 -12.90 -9.10 -1.61
N LYS A 38 -13.86 -9.89 -2.11
CA LYS A 38 -13.61 -10.83 -3.21
C LYS A 38 -13.11 -10.11 -4.45
N GLU A 39 -13.75 -9.01 -4.83
CA GLU A 39 -13.33 -8.18 -5.96
C GLU A 39 -11.95 -7.59 -5.73
N ALA A 40 -11.70 -7.11 -4.51
CA ALA A 40 -10.41 -6.53 -4.15
C ALA A 40 -9.28 -7.54 -4.27
N ILE A 41 -9.49 -8.75 -3.76
CA ILE A 41 -8.50 -9.84 -3.85
C ILE A 41 -8.20 -10.15 -5.32
N ALA A 42 -9.24 -10.34 -6.13
CA ALA A 42 -9.08 -10.61 -7.56
C ALA A 42 -8.26 -9.52 -8.26
N LYS A 43 -8.61 -8.26 -8.04
CA LYS A 43 -7.88 -7.13 -8.62
C LYS A 43 -6.43 -7.07 -8.15
N SER A 44 -6.16 -7.41 -6.89
CA SER A 44 -4.80 -7.42 -6.36
C SER A 44 -3.90 -8.47 -7.03
N PHE A 45 -4.47 -9.55 -7.54
CA PHE A 45 -3.73 -10.56 -8.30
C PHE A 45 -3.60 -10.24 -9.78
N GLU A 46 -4.46 -9.39 -10.31
CA GLU A 46 -4.42 -8.98 -11.72
C GLU A 46 -3.53 -7.77 -11.98
N ASN A 47 -3.41 -6.89 -11.00
CA ASN A 47 -2.68 -5.64 -11.14
C ASN A 47 -1.77 -5.40 -9.94
N PHE A 48 -0.71 -4.63 -10.16
CA PHE A 48 0.13 -4.13 -9.08
C PHE A 48 -0.48 -2.85 -8.51
N TYR A 49 -0.56 -2.75 -7.19
CA TYR A 49 -0.96 -1.53 -6.49
C TYR A 49 0.11 -1.12 -5.49
N ASN A 50 0.43 0.16 -5.48
CA ASN A 50 1.35 0.72 -4.50
C ASN A 50 0.71 0.81 -3.13
N LEU A 51 -0.60 1.02 -3.09
CA LEU A 51 -1.33 1.27 -1.86
C LEU A 51 -2.79 0.82 -1.99
N ALA A 52 -3.35 0.33 -0.90
CA ALA A 52 -4.79 0.04 -0.79
C ALA A 52 -5.38 0.83 0.36
N VAL A 53 -6.59 1.36 0.14
CA VAL A 53 -7.41 2.00 1.18
C VAL A 53 -8.59 1.07 1.41
N VAL A 54 -8.72 0.54 2.60
CA VAL A 54 -9.65 -0.54 2.92
C VAL A 54 -10.68 -0.08 3.96
N ASP A 55 -11.96 -0.16 3.60
CA ASP A 55 -13.03 0.08 4.55
C ASP A 55 -13.09 -1.10 5.55
N TRP A 56 -13.27 -0.78 6.82
CA TRP A 56 -13.44 -1.78 7.88
C TRP A 56 -14.58 -2.75 7.59
N ARG A 57 -15.73 -2.21 7.16
CA ARG A 57 -16.93 -3.01 6.90
C ARG A 57 -17.18 -3.19 5.42
N LEU A 58 -17.01 -4.40 4.97
CA LEU A 58 -17.37 -4.82 3.61
C LEU A 58 -18.50 -5.85 3.71
N PRO A 59 -19.30 -6.03 2.64
CA PRO A 59 -20.45 -6.93 2.70
C PRO A 59 -20.09 -8.41 2.87
N ASP A 60 -18.91 -8.81 2.42
CA ASP A 60 -18.51 -10.23 2.35
C ASP A 60 -17.37 -10.62 3.28
N ILE A 61 -16.59 -9.67 3.77
CA ILE A 61 -15.43 -9.97 4.61
C ILE A 61 -15.13 -8.77 5.51
N ASP A 62 -14.60 -9.06 6.69
CA ASP A 62 -14.06 -8.02 7.57
C ASP A 62 -12.81 -7.42 6.91
N GLY A 63 -12.72 -6.09 6.89
CA GLY A 63 -11.58 -5.40 6.26
C GLY A 63 -10.24 -5.80 6.85
N THR A 64 -10.18 -6.11 8.15
CA THR A 64 -8.92 -6.54 8.78
C THR A 64 -8.45 -7.90 8.25
N LYS A 65 -9.37 -8.80 8.00
CA LYS A 65 -9.04 -10.10 7.39
C LYS A 65 -8.58 -9.92 5.95
N LEU A 66 -9.24 -9.01 5.23
CA LEU A 66 -8.90 -8.72 3.85
C LEU A 66 -7.45 -8.28 3.69
N LEU A 67 -6.91 -7.50 4.65
CA LEU A 67 -5.53 -7.04 4.60
C LEU A 67 -4.54 -8.19 4.38
N GLY A 68 -4.77 -9.33 5.02
CA GLY A 68 -3.90 -10.51 4.89
C GLY A 68 -4.11 -11.31 3.62
N GLU A 69 -5.23 -11.10 2.93
CA GLU A 69 -5.60 -11.87 1.73
C GLU A 69 -5.25 -11.19 0.42
N LEU A 70 -4.95 -9.90 0.46
CA LEU A 70 -4.46 -9.18 -0.71
C LEU A 70 -3.08 -9.71 -1.11
N LYS A 71 -2.79 -9.67 -2.41
CA LYS A 71 -1.53 -10.19 -2.93
C LYS A 71 -0.32 -9.53 -2.27
N GLN A 72 0.62 -10.35 -1.80
CA GLN A 72 1.91 -9.86 -1.32
C GLN A 72 2.75 -9.42 -2.53
N THR A 73 3.29 -8.22 -2.46
CA THR A 73 4.06 -7.63 -3.57
C THR A 73 5.42 -7.12 -3.11
N THR A 74 6.30 -6.87 -4.07
CA THR A 74 7.60 -6.23 -3.84
C THR A 74 7.72 -5.06 -4.84
N PRO A 75 7.73 -3.81 -4.41
CA PRO A 75 7.64 -3.37 -3.00
C PRO A 75 6.28 -3.71 -2.37
N LYS A 76 6.30 -3.86 -1.05
CA LYS A 76 5.12 -4.23 -0.30
C LYS A 76 4.04 -3.15 -0.42
N MET A 77 2.82 -3.58 -0.76
CA MET A 77 1.67 -2.69 -0.83
C MET A 77 1.42 -2.04 0.53
N ALA A 78 1.37 -0.71 0.58
CA ALA A 78 0.97 0.01 1.78
C ALA A 78 -0.54 -0.12 1.96
N LYS A 79 -1.00 -0.23 3.20
CA LYS A 79 -2.42 -0.48 3.50
C LYS A 79 -2.92 0.50 4.54
N ILE A 80 -3.98 1.23 4.19
CA ILE A 80 -4.67 2.17 5.06
C ILE A 80 -6.05 1.59 5.38
N MET A 81 -6.35 1.48 6.67
CA MET A 81 -7.68 1.06 7.13
C MET A 81 -8.52 2.28 7.47
N LEU A 82 -9.75 2.34 6.95
CA LEU A 82 -10.73 3.36 7.30
C LEU A 82 -11.87 2.73 8.10
N THR A 83 -12.28 3.37 9.20
CA THR A 83 -13.41 2.89 9.98
C THR A 83 -14.26 4.03 10.52
N GLY A 84 -15.59 3.87 10.51
CA GLY A 84 -16.53 4.74 11.18
C GLY A 84 -16.78 4.34 12.64
N PHE A 85 -16.21 3.22 13.07
CA PHE A 85 -16.42 2.66 14.40
C PHE A 85 -15.09 2.42 15.11
N PRO A 86 -14.40 3.51 15.50
CA PRO A 86 -13.09 3.36 16.13
C PRO A 86 -13.23 2.71 17.51
N SER A 87 -12.41 1.71 17.77
CA SER A 87 -12.27 1.09 19.07
C SER A 87 -10.85 0.60 19.24
N MET A 88 -10.44 0.38 20.47
CA MET A 88 -9.12 -0.17 20.74
C MET A 88 -8.95 -1.54 20.08
N GLY A 89 -9.99 -2.39 20.14
CA GLY A 89 -9.97 -3.71 19.50
C GLY A 89 -9.79 -3.61 18.00
N ASN A 90 -10.49 -2.69 17.33
CA ASN A 90 -10.36 -2.48 15.88
C ASN A 90 -8.95 -2.01 15.51
N ALA A 91 -8.39 -1.10 16.27
CA ALA A 91 -7.04 -0.61 16.04
C ALA A 91 -5.99 -1.72 16.22
N ILE A 92 -6.12 -2.52 17.27
CA ILE A 92 -5.23 -3.65 17.52
C ILE A 92 -5.31 -4.67 16.39
N ASP A 93 -6.54 -5.01 15.96
CA ASP A 93 -6.75 -5.95 14.86
C ASP A 93 -6.13 -5.43 13.55
N ALA A 94 -6.27 -4.15 13.27
CA ALA A 94 -5.68 -3.53 12.09
C ALA A 94 -4.15 -3.64 12.11
N VAL A 95 -3.53 -3.34 13.24
CA VAL A 95 -2.08 -3.45 13.39
C VAL A 95 -1.62 -4.91 13.25
N ASN A 96 -2.32 -5.84 13.92
CA ASN A 96 -1.99 -7.27 13.86
C ASN A 96 -2.13 -7.84 12.45
N ASN A 97 -3.03 -7.30 11.63
CA ASN A 97 -3.24 -7.71 10.24
C ASN A 97 -2.46 -6.83 9.25
N ARG A 98 -1.46 -6.09 9.75
CA ARG A 98 -0.49 -5.34 8.94
C ARG A 98 -1.05 -4.12 8.20
N ALA A 99 -1.99 -3.40 8.82
CA ALA A 99 -2.32 -2.06 8.34
C ALA A 99 -1.15 -1.13 8.66
N ASP A 100 -0.78 -0.30 7.68
CA ASP A 100 0.28 0.68 7.86
C ASP A 100 -0.24 1.98 8.46
N ALA A 101 -1.54 2.25 8.31
CA ALA A 101 -2.22 3.38 8.92
C ALA A 101 -3.67 3.02 9.20
N PHE A 102 -4.23 3.71 10.20
CA PHE A 102 -5.61 3.53 10.63
C PHE A 102 -6.23 4.92 10.75
N LEU A 103 -7.27 5.19 9.96
CA LEU A 103 -7.95 6.47 9.96
C LEU A 103 -9.43 6.30 10.31
N VAL A 104 -9.99 7.30 10.98
CA VAL A 104 -11.37 7.29 11.45
C VAL A 104 -12.24 8.12 10.51
N LYS A 105 -13.38 7.57 10.09
CA LYS A 105 -14.38 8.30 9.30
C LYS A 105 -15.19 9.26 10.20
N PRO A 106 -15.61 10.43 9.70
CA PRO A 106 -15.31 10.97 8.38
C PRO A 106 -13.87 11.46 8.30
N VAL A 107 -13.14 11.06 7.25
CA VAL A 107 -11.77 11.49 7.06
C VAL A 107 -11.73 12.66 6.07
N LEU A 108 -10.99 13.70 6.42
CA LEU A 108 -10.75 14.80 5.50
C LEU A 108 -9.82 14.30 4.39
N PHE A 109 -10.11 14.72 3.16
CA PHE A 109 -9.29 14.31 2.01
C PHE A 109 -7.81 14.69 2.21
N GLU A 110 -7.56 15.87 2.76
CA GLU A 110 -6.20 16.34 3.05
C GLU A 110 -5.45 15.40 3.98
N LYS A 111 -6.13 14.88 4.99
CA LYS A 111 -5.53 13.92 5.94
C LYS A 111 -5.25 12.58 5.27
N LEU A 112 -6.16 12.11 4.45
CA LEU A 112 -5.97 10.88 3.69
C LEU A 112 -4.80 11.04 2.71
N LEU A 113 -4.75 12.14 1.98
CA LEU A 113 -3.68 12.42 1.03
C LEU A 113 -2.32 12.51 1.72
N GLU A 114 -2.24 13.19 2.84
CA GLU A 114 -1.02 13.28 3.65
C GLU A 114 -0.54 11.89 4.07
N THR A 115 -1.46 11.05 4.53
CA THR A 115 -1.15 9.67 4.94
C THR A 115 -0.67 8.84 3.75
N ILE A 116 -1.35 8.93 2.61
CA ILE A 116 -0.96 8.25 1.37
C ILE A 116 0.46 8.66 0.96
N ASN A 117 0.70 9.95 0.87
CA ASN A 117 2.00 10.47 0.46
C ASN A 117 3.12 10.06 1.40
N GLY A 118 2.86 10.04 2.71
CA GLY A 118 3.82 9.60 3.70
C GLY A 118 4.19 8.12 3.54
N LEU A 119 3.19 7.28 3.33
CA LEU A 119 3.41 5.84 3.14
C LEU A 119 4.12 5.53 1.83
N LEU A 120 3.78 6.24 0.76
CA LEU A 120 4.44 6.08 -0.53
C LEU A 120 5.90 6.54 -0.48
N ALA A 121 6.18 7.62 0.25
CA ALA A 121 7.55 8.08 0.46
C ALA A 121 8.39 7.04 1.21
N GLN A 122 7.82 6.41 2.24
CA GLN A 122 8.48 5.33 2.97
C GLN A 122 8.74 4.11 2.07
N GLN A 123 7.78 3.75 1.24
CA GLN A 123 7.90 2.64 0.29
C GLN A 123 9.03 2.90 -0.71
N GLU A 124 9.10 4.11 -1.25
CA GLU A 124 10.13 4.53 -2.18
C GLU A 124 11.52 4.51 -1.54
N SER A 125 11.64 5.05 -0.32
CA SER A 125 12.90 5.03 0.43
C SER A 125 13.39 3.61 0.72
N ALA A 126 12.48 2.71 1.05
CA ALA A 126 12.83 1.31 1.29
C ALA A 126 13.36 0.62 0.02
N VAL A 127 12.77 0.91 -1.14
CA VAL A 127 13.24 0.39 -2.43
C VAL A 127 14.64 0.91 -2.74
N GLU A 128 14.85 2.20 -2.61
CA GLU A 128 16.16 2.83 -2.85
C GLU A 128 17.24 2.25 -1.93
N TYR A 129 16.93 2.11 -0.65
CA TYR A 129 17.85 1.51 0.32
C TYR A 129 18.25 0.10 -0.06
N ASN A 130 17.28 -0.72 -0.47
CA ASN A 130 17.54 -2.09 -0.88
C ASN A 130 18.39 -2.16 -2.16
N GLU A 131 18.16 -1.27 -3.12
CA GLU A 131 18.96 -1.17 -4.34
C GLU A 131 20.40 -0.77 -4.03
N GLU A 132 20.61 0.24 -3.19
CA GLU A 132 21.94 0.68 -2.78
C GLU A 132 22.70 -0.43 -2.05
N LYS A 133 22.03 -1.13 -1.14
CA LYS A 133 22.60 -2.22 -0.38
C LYS A 133 23.00 -3.38 -1.31
N MET A 134 22.17 -3.69 -2.28
CA MET A 134 22.46 -4.74 -3.28
C MET A 134 23.66 -4.36 -4.13
N THR A 135 23.70 -3.13 -4.62
CA THR A 135 24.81 -2.60 -5.43
C THR A 135 26.12 -2.67 -4.64
N SER A 136 26.12 -2.22 -3.40
CA SER A 136 27.28 -2.26 -2.53
C SER A 136 27.77 -3.69 -2.30
N PHE A 137 26.86 -4.63 -2.09
CA PHE A 137 27.17 -6.04 -1.94
C PHE A 137 27.85 -6.60 -3.20
N ILE A 138 27.30 -6.31 -4.36
CA ILE A 138 27.83 -6.76 -5.64
C ILE A 138 29.24 -6.18 -5.87
N GLU A 139 29.43 -4.89 -5.65
CA GLU A 139 30.73 -4.23 -5.78
C GLU A 139 31.79 -4.86 -4.89
N THR A 140 31.43 -5.13 -3.64
CA THR A 140 32.34 -5.79 -2.68
C THR A 140 32.73 -7.18 -3.16
N ARG A 141 31.77 -7.95 -3.67
CA ARG A 141 32.03 -9.29 -4.22
C ARG A 141 32.99 -9.25 -5.40
N VAL A 142 32.76 -8.32 -6.31
CA VAL A 142 33.61 -8.14 -7.49
C VAL A 142 35.05 -7.81 -7.06
N LYS A 143 35.22 -6.89 -6.12
CA LYS A 143 36.56 -6.53 -5.60
C LYS A 143 37.26 -7.72 -4.96
N MET A 144 36.54 -8.52 -4.19
CA MET A 144 37.10 -9.72 -3.55
C MET A 144 37.55 -10.74 -4.59
N LEU A 145 36.77 -10.98 -5.64
CA LEU A 145 37.11 -11.92 -6.70
C LEU A 145 38.32 -11.43 -7.52
N THR A 146 38.39 -10.13 -7.78
CA THR A 146 39.52 -9.54 -8.51
C THR A 146 40.82 -9.66 -7.73
N LYS A 147 40.79 -9.47 -6.39
CA LYS A 147 41.97 -9.62 -5.55
C LYS A 147 42.48 -11.06 -5.47
N LYS A 148 41.63 -12.05 -5.67
CA LYS A 148 41.97 -13.47 -5.62
C LYS A 148 42.55 -13.99 -6.93
N THR A 149 42.51 -13.21 -7.99
CA THR A 149 43.07 -13.61 -9.26
C THR A 149 44.60 -13.63 -9.17
N PRO A 150 45.26 -14.76 -9.42
CA PRO A 150 46.73 -14.82 -9.36
C PRO A 150 47.36 -13.89 -10.37
N LYS A 151 48.32 -13.09 -9.91
CA LYS A 151 49.14 -12.29 -10.81
C LYS A 151 50.22 -13.20 -11.43
N GLN A 152 50.31 -13.16 -12.71
CA GLN A 152 51.35 -13.86 -13.43
C GLN A 152 52.36 -12.90 -13.98
#